data_f7ad9beaa0bdc1f4b86552e4c427315c
#
_entry.id   f7ad9beaa0bdc1f4b86552e4c427315c
#
_cell.length_a   1.000
_cell.length_b   1.000
_cell.length_c   1.000
_cell.angle_alpha   90.00
_cell.angle_beta   90.00
_cell.angle_gamma   90.00
#
_symmetry.space_group_name_H-M   'P 1'
#
loop_
_entity.id
_entity.type
_entity.pdbx_description
1 polymer ?
#
loop_
_entity_poly.entity_id
_entity_poly.type
_entity_poly.pdbx_seq_one_letter_code
_entity_poly.pdbx_strand_id
1 'polypeptide(L)'
;MNRDVLSATKKYDMLSYGDKIVVGLSGGADSVCLTHALVSLRDSLSLEVEAVHVNHGIRGEEALRDEKFCSDFCKSLGIKLTVFRFDIPLECKKTGESEEECGRRKRYECFKNTAGENAKIATAHNLNDSAETVLLNIVRGTGCKGLCGIPPIRGNIIRPLIMTSRDDIELYCKENSLDFVTDSTNLQNEYKRNIIRNVVFPTLQKMNPSVLSAFSRLTENATDDEKLIEEIAELKYSECKTSLGLDEEKLSGYPKALRRRILMKFLSDNIKKDISAVHIYDAENTVGTAKSITLPGKIILAHKDGSLVLSEKTEEYLPFSVTFNVKDGIVEYPYGKLKIQIFTQKDLQNLNKVLLDNAVDCDKIGNVLSVRSRKEGDKFSSARRKNTKTLKKLFNEAKIPQPKRVCIPVVSSGEKTVWVEGFGTSSEFRVDKGTRRFIIITGLTGEN
;
A
#
# COMPACT_ATOMS: atom_id res chain seq x y z
N MET A 1 1.12 -35.62 35.58
CA MET A 1 0.74 -35.81 34.18
C MET A 1 1.25 -34.57 33.42
N ASN A 2 2.45 -34.65 32.83
CA ASN A 2 3.01 -33.48 32.12
C ASN A 2 2.07 -33.13 30.97
N ARG A 3 1.36 -32.02 31.11
CA ARG A 3 0.56 -31.47 30.01
C ARG A 3 1.53 -31.04 28.92
N ASP A 4 1.33 -31.57 27.72
CA ASP A 4 2.15 -31.20 26.55
C ASP A 4 1.79 -29.77 26.12
N VAL A 5 2.39 -28.76 26.76
CA VAL A 5 2.16 -27.34 26.43
C VAL A 5 2.64 -27.01 25.03
N LEU A 6 3.40 -27.90 24.40
CA LEU A 6 3.87 -27.75 23.03
C LEU A 6 3.12 -28.68 22.05
N SER A 7 1.91 -29.10 22.38
CA SER A 7 1.08 -29.99 21.52
C SER A 7 0.93 -29.45 20.08
N ALA A 8 0.91 -28.13 19.89
CA ALA A 8 0.88 -27.48 18.58
C ALA A 8 2.11 -27.81 17.73
N THR A 9 3.28 -28.05 18.32
CA THR A 9 4.51 -28.34 17.57
C THR A 9 4.39 -29.64 16.79
N LYS A 10 3.73 -30.64 17.37
CA LYS A 10 3.45 -31.92 16.74
C LYS A 10 2.33 -31.81 15.72
N LYS A 11 1.22 -31.13 16.08
CA LYS A 11 0.05 -30.98 15.21
C LYS A 11 0.37 -30.26 13.90
N TYR A 12 1.24 -29.26 13.95
CA TYR A 12 1.56 -28.38 12.83
C TYR A 12 2.99 -28.57 12.30
N ASP A 13 3.69 -29.63 12.73
CA ASP A 13 5.06 -29.94 12.29
C ASP A 13 6.03 -28.74 12.39
N MET A 14 5.99 -28.05 13.56
CA MET A 14 6.72 -26.79 13.75
C MET A 14 8.21 -26.98 13.99
N LEU A 15 8.65 -28.13 14.50
CA LEU A 15 10.02 -28.41 14.91
C LEU A 15 10.57 -29.64 14.20
N SER A 16 11.80 -29.54 13.74
CA SER A 16 12.57 -30.62 13.14
C SER A 16 13.88 -30.82 13.90
N TYR A 17 14.46 -31.99 13.77
CA TYR A 17 15.76 -32.29 14.36
C TYR A 17 16.86 -31.34 13.82
N GLY A 18 17.65 -30.75 14.71
CA GLY A 18 18.72 -29.83 14.38
C GLY A 18 18.28 -28.39 14.09
N ASP A 19 16.99 -28.03 14.32
CA ASP A 19 16.51 -26.68 14.12
C ASP A 19 17.21 -25.64 15.02
N LYS A 20 17.47 -24.47 14.44
CA LYS A 20 17.85 -23.26 15.18
C LYS A 20 16.59 -22.44 15.49
N ILE A 21 16.43 -22.05 16.75
CA ILE A 21 15.24 -21.36 17.23
C ILE A 21 15.63 -20.08 17.97
N VAL A 22 15.07 -18.97 17.52
CA VAL A 22 15.15 -17.68 18.20
C VAL A 22 13.84 -17.44 18.93
N VAL A 23 13.88 -17.39 20.26
CA VAL A 23 12.69 -17.19 21.09
C VAL A 23 12.56 -15.73 21.49
N GLY A 24 11.39 -15.13 21.26
CA GLY A 24 11.07 -13.82 21.81
C GLY A 24 10.76 -13.90 23.30
N LEU A 25 11.65 -13.42 24.16
CA LEU A 25 11.54 -13.48 25.61
C LEU A 25 11.24 -12.09 26.19
N SER A 26 10.02 -11.88 26.69
CA SER A 26 9.61 -10.64 27.36
C SER A 26 9.73 -10.66 28.86
N GLY A 27 9.92 -11.83 29.48
CA GLY A 27 9.92 -12.05 30.94
C GLY A 27 8.55 -12.44 31.47
N GLY A 28 7.45 -12.26 30.74
CA GLY A 28 6.12 -12.69 31.17
C GLY A 28 5.92 -14.20 31.08
N ALA A 29 4.90 -14.73 31.81
CA ALA A 29 4.61 -16.16 31.92
C ALA A 29 4.64 -16.93 30.63
N ASP A 30 3.98 -16.41 29.58
CA ASP A 30 3.88 -17.05 28.27
C ASP A 30 5.28 -17.25 27.64
N SER A 31 6.13 -16.21 27.68
CA SER A 31 7.47 -16.27 27.08
C SER A 31 8.46 -17.11 27.87
N VAL A 32 8.32 -17.11 29.20
CA VAL A 32 9.10 -17.95 30.12
C VAL A 32 8.75 -19.43 29.92
N CYS A 33 7.46 -19.75 29.91
CA CYS A 33 6.95 -21.09 29.61
C CYS A 33 7.46 -21.60 28.24
N LEU A 34 7.32 -20.79 27.19
CA LEU A 34 7.78 -21.16 25.84
C LEU A 34 9.28 -21.48 25.82
N THR A 35 10.09 -20.56 26.41
CA THR A 35 11.55 -20.71 26.41
C THR A 35 11.97 -21.96 27.16
N HIS A 36 11.45 -22.18 28.37
CA HIS A 36 11.75 -23.36 29.18
C HIS A 36 11.33 -24.67 28.48
N ALA A 37 10.11 -24.71 27.92
CA ALA A 37 9.60 -25.87 27.22
C ALA A 37 10.40 -26.21 25.95
N LEU A 38 10.87 -25.23 25.17
CA LEU A 38 11.74 -25.46 24.03
C LEU A 38 13.14 -25.94 24.44
N VAL A 39 13.70 -25.37 25.50
CA VAL A 39 14.98 -25.83 26.05
C VAL A 39 14.89 -27.27 26.57
N SER A 40 13.77 -27.67 27.17
CA SER A 40 13.57 -29.05 27.60
C SER A 40 13.52 -30.07 26.47
N LEU A 41 13.24 -29.64 25.24
CA LEU A 41 13.30 -30.48 24.03
C LEU A 41 14.66 -30.44 23.35
N ARG A 42 15.61 -29.58 23.81
CA ARG A 42 16.88 -29.33 23.16
C ARG A 42 17.66 -30.62 22.86
N ASP A 43 17.82 -31.47 23.85
CA ASP A 43 18.64 -32.67 23.70
C ASP A 43 17.95 -33.75 22.84
N SER A 44 16.62 -33.87 22.96
CA SER A 44 15.84 -34.87 22.20
C SER A 44 15.70 -34.54 20.72
N LEU A 45 15.66 -33.26 20.36
CA LEU A 45 15.55 -32.79 18.98
C LEU A 45 16.83 -32.12 18.45
N SER A 46 17.91 -32.13 19.23
CA SER A 46 19.16 -31.43 18.91
C SER A 46 18.95 -29.96 18.53
N LEU A 47 18.07 -29.25 19.26
CA LEU A 47 17.74 -27.86 18.98
C LEU A 47 18.86 -26.92 19.44
N GLU A 48 19.13 -25.90 18.61
CA GLU A 48 19.93 -24.74 19.00
C GLU A 48 18.97 -23.61 19.38
N VAL A 49 18.85 -23.33 20.71
CA VAL A 49 17.89 -22.33 21.21
C VAL A 49 18.65 -21.10 21.71
N GLU A 50 18.29 -19.92 21.17
CA GLU A 50 18.73 -18.63 21.70
C GLU A 50 17.53 -17.70 21.92
N ALA A 51 17.66 -16.76 22.87
CA ALA A 51 16.59 -15.83 23.22
C ALA A 51 16.92 -14.41 22.76
N VAL A 52 15.86 -13.66 22.42
CA VAL A 52 15.94 -12.22 22.14
C VAL A 52 14.99 -11.49 23.08
N HIS A 53 15.53 -10.51 23.82
CA HIS A 53 14.78 -9.55 24.59
C HIS A 53 14.81 -8.17 23.93
N VAL A 54 13.66 -7.50 23.84
CA VAL A 54 13.55 -6.15 23.28
C VAL A 54 13.04 -5.22 24.36
N ASN A 55 13.92 -4.34 24.83
CA ASN A 55 13.57 -3.27 25.75
C ASN A 55 13.13 -2.04 24.94
N HIS A 56 11.86 -1.66 25.10
CA HIS A 56 11.22 -0.58 24.35
C HIS A 56 11.46 0.83 24.90
N GLY A 57 12.12 0.96 26.07
CA GLY A 57 12.42 2.24 26.71
C GLY A 57 11.20 2.99 27.26
N ILE A 58 10.02 2.35 27.32
CA ILE A 58 8.77 3.02 27.71
C ILE A 58 8.63 3.12 29.24
N ARG A 59 9.16 2.14 30.00
CA ARG A 59 8.86 1.95 31.44
C ARG A 59 10.04 2.22 32.38
N GLY A 60 11.10 2.85 31.92
CA GLY A 60 12.25 3.22 32.76
C GLY A 60 12.81 2.03 33.58
N GLU A 61 12.74 2.10 34.94
CA GLU A 61 13.30 1.10 35.82
C GLU A 61 12.64 -0.30 35.72
N GLU A 62 11.34 -0.39 35.43
CA GLU A 62 10.68 -1.68 35.23
C GLU A 62 11.28 -2.41 34.01
N ALA A 63 11.56 -1.71 32.92
CA ALA A 63 12.16 -2.31 31.73
C ALA A 63 13.57 -2.85 32.00
N LEU A 64 14.35 -2.20 32.87
CA LEU A 64 15.67 -2.68 33.29
C LEU A 64 15.58 -3.91 34.20
N ARG A 65 14.57 -3.95 35.09
CA ARG A 65 14.28 -5.11 35.94
C ARG A 65 13.92 -6.32 35.05
N ASP A 66 13.05 -6.12 34.06
CA ASP A 66 12.61 -7.18 33.16
C ASP A 66 13.76 -7.72 32.31
N GLU A 67 14.63 -6.83 31.81
CA GLU A 67 15.85 -7.20 31.10
C GLU A 67 16.80 -8.02 31.97
N LYS A 68 17.00 -7.61 33.24
CA LYS A 68 17.84 -8.36 34.20
C LYS A 68 17.26 -9.74 34.44
N PHE A 69 15.95 -9.83 34.68
CA PHE A 69 15.25 -11.11 34.86
C PHE A 69 15.47 -12.03 33.66
N CYS A 70 15.27 -11.56 32.44
CA CYS A 70 15.50 -12.33 31.20
C CYS A 70 16.96 -12.81 31.10
N SER A 71 17.93 -11.95 31.48
CA SER A 71 19.34 -12.32 31.48
C SER A 71 19.65 -13.45 32.50
N ASP A 72 19.16 -13.33 33.69
CA ASP A 72 19.39 -14.32 34.74
C ASP A 72 18.70 -15.66 34.42
N PHE A 73 17.47 -15.59 33.86
CA PHE A 73 16.73 -16.75 33.37
C PHE A 73 17.47 -17.49 32.22
N CYS A 74 17.96 -16.77 31.22
CA CYS A 74 18.73 -17.40 30.15
C CYS A 74 20.05 -18.03 30.65
N LYS A 75 20.73 -17.40 31.61
CA LYS A 75 21.92 -17.97 32.22
C LYS A 75 21.61 -19.28 32.95
N SER A 76 20.50 -19.36 33.69
CA SER A 76 20.08 -20.58 34.40
C SER A 76 19.78 -21.74 33.44
N LEU A 77 19.28 -21.44 32.21
CA LEU A 77 19.01 -22.43 31.21
C LEU A 77 20.21 -22.74 30.29
N GLY A 78 21.33 -22.03 30.45
CA GLY A 78 22.50 -22.21 29.60
C GLY A 78 22.28 -21.85 28.13
N ILE A 79 21.45 -20.84 27.87
CA ILE A 79 21.18 -20.33 26.51
C ILE A 79 21.68 -18.88 26.35
N LYS A 80 22.01 -18.51 25.11
CA LYS A 80 22.42 -17.15 24.77
C LYS A 80 21.21 -16.22 24.77
N LEU A 81 21.38 -15.01 25.34
CA LEU A 81 20.44 -13.90 25.25
C LEU A 81 21.04 -12.77 24.43
N THR A 82 20.30 -12.28 23.43
CA THR A 82 20.59 -11.03 22.73
C THR A 82 19.59 -9.97 23.16
N VAL A 83 20.08 -8.81 23.64
CA VAL A 83 19.23 -7.71 24.10
C VAL A 83 19.32 -6.54 23.14
N PHE A 84 18.16 -6.06 22.72
CA PHE A 84 18.04 -4.83 21.94
C PHE A 84 17.32 -3.76 22.78
N ARG A 85 17.80 -2.50 22.71
CA ARG A 85 17.20 -1.37 23.43
C ARG A 85 16.81 -0.30 22.43
N PHE A 86 15.58 0.22 22.57
CA PHE A 86 15.04 1.29 21.74
C PHE A 86 14.36 2.35 22.63
N ASP A 87 14.28 3.56 22.13
CA ASP A 87 13.39 4.62 22.62
C ASP A 87 12.18 4.70 21.69
N ILE A 88 11.17 3.87 21.94
CA ILE A 88 9.98 3.80 21.09
C ILE A 88 9.21 5.12 21.05
N PRO A 89 9.00 5.87 22.17
CA PRO A 89 8.39 7.21 22.12
C PRO A 89 9.08 8.17 21.16
N LEU A 90 10.42 8.13 21.08
CA LEU A 90 11.19 8.98 20.16
C LEU A 90 11.03 8.51 18.71
N GLU A 91 11.00 7.21 18.46
CA GLU A 91 10.79 6.64 17.12
C GLU A 91 9.38 6.96 16.59
N CYS A 92 8.35 6.84 17.44
CA CYS A 92 6.96 7.17 17.06
C CYS A 92 6.79 8.62 16.63
N LYS A 93 7.50 9.57 17.29
CA LYS A 93 7.47 10.97 16.88
C LYS A 93 8.04 11.20 15.48
N LYS A 94 8.96 10.35 15.02
CA LYS A 94 9.55 10.45 13.68
C LYS A 94 8.69 9.79 12.60
N THR A 95 8.03 8.67 12.92
CA THR A 95 7.30 7.85 11.93
C THR A 95 5.80 8.13 11.89
N GLY A 96 5.22 8.71 12.96
CA GLY A 96 3.78 8.90 13.10
C GLY A 96 3.01 7.61 13.43
N GLU A 97 3.72 6.50 13.70
CA GLU A 97 3.13 5.23 14.12
C GLU A 97 2.67 5.29 15.58
N SER A 98 1.71 4.42 15.94
CA SER A 98 1.41 4.18 17.36
C SER A 98 2.56 3.44 18.05
N GLU A 99 2.70 3.59 19.38
CA GLU A 99 3.73 2.90 20.16
C GLU A 99 3.62 1.37 20.02
N GLU A 100 2.40 0.83 19.94
CA GLU A 100 2.16 -0.59 19.74
C GLU A 100 2.68 -1.07 18.36
N GLU A 101 2.37 -0.35 17.29
CA GLU A 101 2.81 -0.69 15.93
C GLU A 101 4.32 -0.57 15.78
N CYS A 102 4.90 0.55 16.24
CA CYS A 102 6.34 0.77 16.21
C CYS A 102 7.09 -0.29 17.02
N GLY A 103 6.64 -0.55 18.27
CA GLY A 103 7.23 -1.57 19.14
C GLY A 103 7.13 -2.97 18.53
N ARG A 104 5.99 -3.30 17.91
CA ARG A 104 5.80 -4.56 17.20
C ARG A 104 6.75 -4.68 15.99
N ARG A 105 6.84 -3.66 15.16
CA ARG A 105 7.74 -3.64 14.01
C ARG A 105 9.19 -3.85 14.43
N LYS A 106 9.68 -3.08 15.41
CA LYS A 106 11.05 -3.19 15.95
C LYS A 106 11.34 -4.58 16.52
N ARG A 107 10.39 -5.16 17.25
CA ARG A 107 10.52 -6.51 17.78
C ARG A 107 10.75 -7.55 16.68
N TYR A 108 9.94 -7.52 15.61
CA TYR A 108 10.10 -8.47 14.51
C TYR A 108 11.37 -8.21 13.69
N GLU A 109 11.81 -6.95 13.56
CA GLU A 109 13.12 -6.62 12.96
C GLU A 109 14.27 -7.27 13.75
N CYS A 110 14.25 -7.16 15.10
CA CYS A 110 15.26 -7.78 15.96
C CYS A 110 15.25 -9.30 15.84
N PHE A 111 14.08 -9.91 15.87
CA PHE A 111 13.95 -11.36 15.71
C PHE A 111 14.52 -11.84 14.38
N LYS A 112 14.18 -11.18 13.28
CA LYS A 112 14.68 -11.51 11.95
C LYS A 112 16.20 -11.33 11.83
N ASN A 113 16.73 -10.23 12.36
CA ASN A 113 18.16 -9.96 12.34
C ASN A 113 18.95 -11.02 13.10
N THR A 114 18.41 -11.51 14.23
CA THR A 114 19.06 -12.57 15.02
C THR A 114 18.88 -13.95 14.36
N ALA A 115 17.71 -14.23 13.81
CA ALA A 115 17.41 -15.53 13.18
C ALA A 115 18.16 -15.74 11.86
N GLY A 116 18.42 -14.67 11.10
CA GLY A 116 18.94 -14.80 9.74
C GLY A 116 17.97 -15.57 8.84
N GLU A 117 18.50 -16.27 7.84
CA GLU A 117 17.68 -16.98 6.86
C GLU A 117 17.26 -18.39 7.32
N ASN A 118 18.01 -19.00 8.23
CA ASN A 118 17.90 -20.44 8.54
C ASN A 118 17.29 -20.77 9.91
N ALA A 119 16.99 -19.77 10.75
CA ALA A 119 16.40 -20.03 12.05
C ALA A 119 14.90 -19.79 12.07
N LYS A 120 14.18 -20.58 12.87
CA LYS A 120 12.76 -20.37 13.18
C LYS A 120 12.65 -19.35 14.31
N ILE A 121 11.63 -18.50 14.25
CA ILE A 121 11.32 -17.49 15.27
C ILE A 121 10.14 -17.99 16.09
N ALA A 122 10.34 -18.31 17.36
CA ALA A 122 9.28 -18.75 18.25
C ALA A 122 8.69 -17.57 19.04
N THR A 123 7.38 -17.39 18.95
CA THR A 123 6.64 -16.36 19.71
C THR A 123 5.59 -16.99 20.62
N ALA A 124 5.41 -16.41 21.81
CA ALA A 124 4.60 -16.97 22.87
C ALA A 124 3.09 -16.64 22.77
N HIS A 125 2.56 -16.51 21.55
CA HIS A 125 1.11 -16.36 21.38
C HIS A 125 0.41 -17.66 21.77
N ASN A 126 -0.65 -17.52 22.58
CA ASN A 126 -1.39 -18.62 23.16
C ASN A 126 -2.84 -18.68 22.64
N LEU A 127 -3.63 -19.65 23.13
CA LEU A 127 -5.02 -19.84 22.71
C LEU A 127 -5.92 -18.63 23.07
N ASN A 128 -5.70 -17.99 24.22
CA ASN A 128 -6.45 -16.80 24.61
C ASN A 128 -6.16 -15.65 23.64
N ASP A 129 -4.90 -15.43 23.23
CA ASP A 129 -4.53 -14.41 22.26
C ASP A 129 -5.23 -14.62 20.91
N SER A 130 -5.35 -15.88 20.48
CA SER A 130 -6.07 -16.22 19.24
C SER A 130 -7.56 -15.91 19.37
N ALA A 131 -8.21 -16.28 20.46
CA ALA A 131 -9.61 -15.98 20.72
C ALA A 131 -9.87 -14.47 20.85
N GLU A 132 -9.00 -13.71 21.54
CA GLU A 132 -9.05 -12.25 21.58
C GLU A 132 -8.97 -11.62 20.18
N THR A 133 -8.09 -12.16 19.32
CA THR A 133 -7.93 -11.70 17.95
C THR A 133 -9.17 -11.95 17.12
N VAL A 134 -9.80 -13.11 17.26
CA VAL A 134 -11.07 -13.42 16.58
C VAL A 134 -12.16 -12.43 16.98
N LEU A 135 -12.32 -12.18 18.30
CA LEU A 135 -13.30 -11.22 18.81
C LEU A 135 -13.04 -9.80 18.28
N LEU A 136 -11.79 -9.34 18.28
CA LEU A 136 -11.42 -8.05 17.70
C LEU A 136 -11.78 -7.96 16.22
N ASN A 137 -11.54 -9.02 15.47
CA ASN A 137 -11.87 -9.08 14.05
C ASN A 137 -13.38 -9.07 13.82
N ILE A 138 -14.17 -9.78 14.63
CA ILE A 138 -15.64 -9.75 14.58
C ILE A 138 -16.16 -8.32 14.82
N VAL A 139 -15.65 -7.63 15.84
CA VAL A 139 -16.03 -6.24 16.16
C VAL A 139 -15.70 -5.27 15.04
N ARG A 140 -14.62 -5.53 14.29
CA ARG A 140 -14.22 -4.70 13.12
C ARG A 140 -14.98 -5.04 11.86
N GLY A 141 -15.73 -6.13 11.84
CA GLY A 141 -16.38 -6.66 10.63
C GLY A 141 -15.41 -7.47 9.78
N THR A 142 -15.39 -8.77 9.95
CA THR A 142 -14.47 -9.65 9.22
C THR A 142 -15.21 -10.67 8.36
N GLY A 143 -14.52 -11.17 7.31
CA GLY A 143 -14.87 -12.42 6.62
C GLY A 143 -14.21 -13.65 7.28
N CYS A 144 -14.31 -14.81 6.62
CA CYS A 144 -13.76 -16.09 7.13
C CYS A 144 -12.30 -15.99 7.54
N LYS A 145 -11.46 -15.29 6.78
CA LYS A 145 -10.03 -15.10 7.09
C LYS A 145 -9.76 -14.55 8.49
N GLY A 146 -10.57 -13.60 8.96
CA GLY A 146 -10.37 -13.05 10.29
C GLY A 146 -10.87 -13.97 11.43
N LEU A 147 -11.70 -14.97 11.11
CA LEU A 147 -12.13 -16.01 12.06
C LEU A 147 -11.05 -17.08 12.28
N CYS A 148 -10.05 -17.17 11.40
CA CYS A 148 -8.92 -18.10 11.56
C CYS A 148 -8.01 -17.76 12.74
N GLY A 149 -8.21 -16.59 13.39
CA GLY A 149 -7.41 -16.16 14.54
C GLY A 149 -5.95 -15.90 14.20
N ILE A 150 -5.05 -16.33 15.09
CA ILE A 150 -3.60 -16.19 14.89
C ILE A 150 -3.07 -17.48 14.25
N PRO A 151 -2.45 -17.43 13.06
CA PRO A 151 -1.97 -18.63 12.39
C PRO A 151 -0.85 -19.29 13.20
N PRO A 152 -0.84 -20.64 13.34
CA PRO A 152 0.22 -21.38 14.02
C PRO A 152 1.62 -21.14 13.43
N ILE A 153 1.71 -21.04 12.12
CA ILE A 153 2.95 -20.81 11.36
C ILE A 153 2.73 -19.66 10.38
N ARG A 154 3.72 -18.76 10.26
CA ARG A 154 3.75 -17.71 9.25
C ARG A 154 5.18 -17.48 8.74
N GLY A 155 5.52 -18.05 7.59
CA GLY A 155 6.91 -18.11 7.13
C GLY A 155 7.77 -18.86 8.13
N ASN A 156 8.85 -18.25 8.62
CA ASN A 156 9.71 -18.84 9.64
C ASN A 156 9.25 -18.55 11.09
N ILE A 157 8.11 -17.91 11.29
CA ILE A 157 7.56 -17.64 12.62
C ILE A 157 6.66 -18.78 13.03
N ILE A 158 6.95 -19.39 14.18
CA ILE A 158 6.17 -20.47 14.80
C ILE A 158 5.56 -20.03 16.13
N ARG A 159 4.44 -20.62 16.52
CA ARG A 159 3.71 -20.32 17.76
C ARG A 159 3.37 -21.59 18.53
N PRO A 160 4.36 -22.16 19.23
CA PRO A 160 4.21 -23.45 19.88
C PRO A 160 3.11 -23.51 20.96
N LEU A 161 2.75 -22.35 21.57
CA LEU A 161 1.72 -22.26 22.60
C LEU A 161 0.32 -21.94 22.06
N ILE A 162 0.12 -21.89 20.73
CA ILE A 162 -1.13 -21.40 20.12
C ILE A 162 -2.37 -22.22 20.50
N MET A 163 -2.19 -23.47 20.92
CA MET A 163 -3.25 -24.37 21.39
C MET A 163 -3.34 -24.46 22.91
N THR A 164 -2.46 -23.78 23.64
CA THR A 164 -2.34 -23.86 25.10
C THR A 164 -3.04 -22.67 25.74
N SER A 165 -3.88 -22.91 26.74
CA SER A 165 -4.55 -21.84 27.47
C SER A 165 -3.58 -21.11 28.41
N ARG A 166 -3.93 -19.88 28.77
CA ARG A 166 -3.15 -19.12 29.74
C ARG A 166 -3.09 -19.81 31.11
N ASP A 167 -4.19 -20.42 31.54
CA ASP A 167 -4.26 -21.18 32.80
C ASP A 167 -3.30 -22.37 32.77
N ASP A 168 -3.20 -23.09 31.64
CA ASP A 168 -2.25 -24.19 31.48
C ASP A 168 -0.80 -23.71 31.47
N ILE A 169 -0.53 -22.53 30.92
CA ILE A 169 0.80 -21.89 30.93
C ILE A 169 1.23 -21.52 32.36
N GLU A 170 0.33 -20.87 33.11
CA GLU A 170 0.60 -20.48 34.47
C GLU A 170 0.79 -21.72 35.38
N LEU A 171 -0.01 -22.78 35.15
CA LEU A 171 0.16 -24.07 35.85
C LEU A 171 1.51 -24.70 35.51
N TYR A 172 1.92 -24.70 34.24
CA TYR A 172 3.23 -25.19 33.81
C TYR A 172 4.37 -24.44 34.51
N CYS A 173 4.30 -23.11 34.57
CA CYS A 173 5.30 -22.31 35.26
C CYS A 173 5.38 -22.69 36.75
N LYS A 174 4.22 -22.87 37.42
CA LYS A 174 4.15 -23.29 38.80
C LYS A 174 4.74 -24.69 39.04
N GLU A 175 4.39 -25.68 38.21
CA GLU A 175 4.88 -27.06 38.32
C GLU A 175 6.40 -27.14 38.11
N ASN A 176 7.00 -26.24 37.31
CA ASN A 176 8.43 -26.19 37.05
C ASN A 176 9.16 -25.13 37.89
N SER A 177 8.50 -24.54 38.90
CA SER A 177 9.07 -23.50 39.81
C SER A 177 9.71 -22.34 39.02
N LEU A 178 9.05 -21.88 37.94
CA LEU A 178 9.49 -20.79 37.11
C LEU A 178 8.91 -19.46 37.56
N ASP A 179 9.74 -18.53 37.93
CA ASP A 179 9.35 -17.15 38.18
C ASP A 179 9.11 -16.41 36.85
N PHE A 180 8.25 -15.40 36.89
CA PHE A 180 8.00 -14.53 35.73
C PHE A 180 7.59 -13.12 36.20
N VAL A 181 7.76 -12.17 35.32
CA VAL A 181 7.40 -10.77 35.58
C VAL A 181 5.97 -10.49 35.14
N THR A 182 5.20 -9.82 36.01
CA THR A 182 3.86 -9.37 35.66
C THR A 182 3.90 -7.92 35.18
N ASP A 183 3.37 -7.68 33.96
CA ASP A 183 3.29 -6.38 33.36
C ASP A 183 2.12 -5.58 33.96
N SER A 184 2.42 -4.43 34.59
CA SER A 184 1.43 -3.55 35.22
C SER A 184 0.41 -2.96 34.21
N THR A 185 0.76 -2.84 32.93
CA THR A 185 -0.12 -2.27 31.87
C THR A 185 -1.23 -3.24 31.44
N ASN A 186 -1.12 -4.53 31.73
CA ASN A 186 -2.16 -5.52 31.44
C ASN A 186 -3.50 -5.26 32.20
N LEU A 187 -3.48 -4.48 33.24
CA LEU A 187 -4.65 -4.12 34.02
C LEU A 187 -5.40 -2.87 33.53
N GLN A 188 -4.82 -2.13 32.60
CA GLN A 188 -5.42 -0.89 32.07
C GLN A 188 -6.38 -1.19 30.93
N ASN A 189 -7.65 -0.77 31.05
CA ASN A 189 -8.69 -1.00 30.04
C ASN A 189 -8.71 0.08 28.91
N GLU A 190 -7.64 0.82 28.73
CA GLU A 190 -7.55 1.86 27.70
C GLU A 190 -7.46 1.29 26.28
N TYR A 191 -6.97 0.07 26.14
CA TYR A 191 -6.83 -0.58 24.84
C TYR A 191 -7.97 -1.56 24.58
N LYS A 192 -8.51 -1.56 23.35
CA LYS A 192 -9.62 -2.45 22.93
C LYS A 192 -9.37 -3.93 23.27
N ARG A 193 -8.12 -4.37 23.18
CA ARG A 193 -7.72 -5.75 23.50
C ARG A 193 -7.86 -6.06 25.00
N ASN A 194 -7.51 -5.11 25.86
CA ASN A 194 -7.66 -5.26 27.31
C ASN A 194 -9.14 -5.31 27.70
N ILE A 195 -10.03 -4.57 27.03
CA ILE A 195 -11.48 -4.67 27.25
C ILE A 195 -11.97 -6.10 26.93
N ILE A 196 -11.53 -6.66 25.80
CA ILE A 196 -11.89 -8.04 25.44
C ILE A 196 -11.39 -9.02 26.49
N ARG A 197 -10.14 -8.90 26.92
CA ARG A 197 -9.50 -9.78 27.90
C ARG A 197 -10.14 -9.68 29.28
N ASN A 198 -10.37 -8.48 29.78
CA ASN A 198 -10.73 -8.23 31.16
C ASN A 198 -12.25 -8.19 31.39
N VAL A 199 -13.07 -7.93 30.37
CA VAL A 199 -14.53 -7.76 30.49
C VAL A 199 -15.29 -8.75 29.62
N VAL A 200 -15.02 -8.77 28.32
CA VAL A 200 -15.83 -9.58 27.36
C VAL A 200 -15.58 -11.06 27.59
N PHE A 201 -14.32 -11.47 27.61
CA PHE A 201 -13.95 -12.88 27.74
C PHE A 201 -14.44 -13.52 29.05
N PRO A 202 -14.28 -12.89 30.24
CA PRO A 202 -14.84 -13.40 31.48
C PRO A 202 -16.38 -13.50 31.48
N THR A 203 -17.05 -12.59 30.76
CA THR A 203 -18.50 -12.65 30.55
C THR A 203 -18.91 -13.86 29.72
N LEU A 204 -18.20 -14.12 28.63
CA LEU A 204 -18.42 -15.30 27.80
C LEU A 204 -18.15 -16.61 28.57
N GLN A 205 -17.11 -16.64 29.41
CA GLN A 205 -16.79 -17.80 30.26
C GLN A 205 -17.89 -18.11 31.27
N LYS A 206 -18.58 -17.09 31.82
CA LYS A 206 -19.74 -17.31 32.67
C LYS A 206 -20.91 -17.96 31.95
N MET A 207 -21.08 -17.64 30.63
CA MET A 207 -22.15 -18.25 29.83
C MET A 207 -21.75 -19.66 29.34
N ASN A 208 -20.47 -19.85 29.02
CA ASN A 208 -19.92 -21.12 28.60
C ASN A 208 -18.50 -21.31 29.17
N PRO A 209 -18.30 -22.09 30.23
CA PRO A 209 -16.98 -22.37 30.79
C PRO A 209 -15.97 -22.93 29.79
N SER A 210 -16.44 -23.59 28.71
CA SER A 210 -15.63 -24.17 27.67
C SER A 210 -15.50 -23.24 26.43
N VAL A 211 -15.71 -21.94 26.56
CA VAL A 211 -15.71 -20.98 25.48
C VAL A 211 -14.38 -20.96 24.70
N LEU A 212 -13.24 -21.10 25.39
CA LEU A 212 -11.91 -21.22 24.73
C LEU A 212 -11.84 -22.41 23.77
N SER A 213 -12.32 -23.57 24.21
CA SER A 213 -12.39 -24.75 23.32
C SER A 213 -13.33 -24.53 22.14
N ALA A 214 -14.41 -23.76 22.33
CA ALA A 214 -15.30 -23.39 21.22
C ALA A 214 -14.59 -22.47 20.22
N PHE A 215 -13.81 -21.49 20.67
CA PHE A 215 -12.98 -20.66 19.78
C PHE A 215 -11.90 -21.47 19.08
N SER A 216 -11.25 -22.42 19.75
CA SER A 216 -10.28 -23.32 19.12
C SER A 216 -10.89 -24.09 17.96
N ARG A 217 -12.06 -24.71 18.15
CA ARG A 217 -12.78 -25.40 17.08
C ARG A 217 -13.23 -24.47 15.95
N LEU A 218 -13.71 -23.27 16.30
CA LEU A 218 -14.10 -22.26 15.31
C LEU A 218 -12.91 -21.87 14.41
N THR A 219 -11.76 -21.55 15.04
CA THR A 219 -10.56 -21.14 14.29
C THR A 219 -10.01 -22.26 13.44
N GLU A 220 -10.06 -23.50 13.90
CA GLU A 220 -9.64 -24.68 13.16
C GLU A 220 -10.52 -24.87 11.90
N ASN A 221 -11.84 -24.97 12.07
CA ASN A 221 -12.78 -25.13 10.96
C ASN A 221 -12.67 -23.95 9.96
N ALA A 222 -12.62 -22.72 10.46
CA ALA A 222 -12.48 -21.54 9.61
C ALA A 222 -11.15 -21.54 8.82
N THR A 223 -10.08 -22.08 9.41
CA THR A 223 -8.77 -22.20 8.74
C THR A 223 -8.81 -23.22 7.63
N ASP A 224 -9.44 -24.36 7.84
CA ASP A 224 -9.58 -25.41 6.83
C ASP A 224 -10.46 -24.94 5.66
N ASP A 225 -11.61 -24.30 5.97
CA ASP A 225 -12.49 -23.72 4.97
C ASP A 225 -11.79 -22.61 4.15
N GLU A 226 -11.06 -21.71 4.83
CA GLU A 226 -10.33 -20.62 4.18
C GLU A 226 -9.22 -21.16 3.26
N LYS A 227 -8.48 -22.18 3.71
CA LYS A 227 -7.43 -22.81 2.91
C LYS A 227 -8.00 -23.42 1.64
N LEU A 228 -9.10 -24.17 1.73
CA LEU A 228 -9.78 -24.74 0.57
C LEU A 228 -10.23 -23.65 -0.41
N ILE A 229 -10.83 -22.58 0.09
CA ILE A 229 -11.30 -21.46 -0.74
C ILE A 229 -10.12 -20.75 -1.40
N GLU A 230 -8.99 -20.54 -0.67
CA GLU A 230 -7.79 -19.92 -1.23
C GLU A 230 -7.16 -20.80 -2.34
N GLU A 231 -7.08 -22.10 -2.16
CA GLU A 231 -6.57 -23.05 -3.19
C GLU A 231 -7.42 -23.00 -4.46
N ILE A 232 -8.75 -23.05 -4.31
CA ILE A 232 -9.68 -22.92 -5.46
C ILE A 232 -9.54 -21.56 -6.12
N ALA A 233 -9.43 -20.48 -5.33
CA ALA A 233 -9.31 -19.13 -5.85
C ALA A 233 -7.99 -18.92 -6.63
N GLU A 234 -6.88 -19.51 -6.18
CA GLU A 234 -5.59 -19.48 -6.88
C GLU A 234 -5.66 -20.15 -8.24
N LEU A 235 -6.24 -21.37 -8.27
CA LEU A 235 -6.44 -22.09 -9.52
C LEU A 235 -7.30 -21.28 -10.50
N LYS A 236 -8.45 -20.78 -10.03
CA LYS A 236 -9.40 -20.01 -10.86
C LYS A 236 -8.87 -18.62 -11.23
N TYR A 237 -8.06 -17.98 -10.40
CA TYR A 237 -7.34 -16.76 -10.76
C TYR A 237 -6.41 -16.99 -11.95
N SER A 238 -5.65 -18.08 -11.93
CA SER A 238 -4.74 -18.44 -13.02
C SER A 238 -5.48 -18.71 -14.33
N GLU A 239 -6.68 -19.34 -14.26
CA GLU A 239 -7.55 -19.59 -15.43
C GLU A 239 -8.18 -18.30 -16.00
N CYS A 240 -8.45 -17.29 -15.14
CA CYS A 240 -9.03 -16.01 -15.54
C CYS A 240 -7.99 -15.01 -16.04
N LYS A 241 -6.72 -15.20 -15.71
CA LYS A 241 -5.67 -14.23 -16.05
C LYS A 241 -5.46 -14.16 -17.55
N THR A 242 -5.47 -12.93 -18.10
CA THR A 242 -5.15 -12.62 -19.49
C THR A 242 -3.95 -11.70 -19.57
N SER A 243 -3.45 -11.41 -20.78
CA SER A 243 -2.39 -10.41 -20.99
C SER A 243 -2.80 -8.97 -20.64
N LEU A 244 -4.11 -8.69 -20.58
CA LEU A 244 -4.68 -7.37 -20.30
C LEU A 244 -5.14 -7.23 -18.84
N GLY A 245 -5.59 -8.32 -18.20
CA GLY A 245 -6.19 -8.29 -16.88
C GLY A 245 -6.90 -9.60 -16.54
N LEU A 246 -8.19 -9.54 -16.16
CA LEU A 246 -9.02 -10.71 -15.87
C LEU A 246 -10.10 -10.90 -16.94
N ASP A 247 -10.24 -12.11 -17.46
CA ASP A 247 -11.34 -12.54 -18.32
C ASP A 247 -12.67 -12.38 -17.59
N GLU A 248 -13.52 -11.49 -18.08
CA GLU A 248 -14.76 -11.13 -17.40
C GLU A 248 -15.85 -12.18 -17.54
N GLU A 249 -15.91 -12.89 -18.66
CA GLU A 249 -16.89 -13.95 -18.90
C GLU A 249 -16.67 -15.10 -17.91
N LYS A 250 -15.44 -15.59 -17.80
CA LYS A 250 -15.07 -16.61 -16.83
C LYS A 250 -15.33 -16.14 -15.39
N LEU A 251 -14.90 -14.91 -15.06
CA LEU A 251 -15.08 -14.37 -13.72
C LEU A 251 -16.56 -14.27 -13.35
N SER A 252 -17.42 -13.81 -14.26
CA SER A 252 -18.86 -13.69 -14.02
C SER A 252 -19.57 -15.02 -13.77
N GLY A 253 -19.05 -16.10 -14.35
CA GLY A 253 -19.56 -17.47 -14.15
C GLY A 253 -19.28 -18.06 -12.77
N TYR A 254 -18.37 -17.47 -11.97
CA TYR A 254 -18.06 -18.01 -10.65
C TYR A 254 -19.01 -17.46 -9.55
N PRO A 255 -19.20 -18.26 -8.45
CA PRO A 255 -19.90 -17.78 -7.26
C PRO A 255 -19.28 -16.50 -6.68
N LYS A 256 -20.10 -15.62 -6.08
CA LYS A 256 -19.64 -14.33 -5.51
C LYS A 256 -18.46 -14.45 -4.55
N ALA A 257 -18.47 -15.48 -3.70
CA ALA A 257 -17.38 -15.72 -2.75
C ALA A 257 -16.04 -15.92 -3.47
N LEU A 258 -16.04 -16.68 -4.55
CA LEU A 258 -14.83 -16.95 -5.35
C LEU A 258 -14.42 -15.74 -6.18
N ARG A 259 -15.38 -15.03 -6.80
CA ARG A 259 -15.10 -13.77 -7.52
C ARG A 259 -14.37 -12.76 -6.66
N ARG A 260 -14.84 -12.54 -5.42
CA ARG A 260 -14.21 -11.62 -4.46
C ARG A 260 -12.78 -12.00 -4.10
N ARG A 261 -12.49 -13.31 -3.98
CA ARG A 261 -11.13 -13.80 -3.74
C ARG A 261 -10.20 -13.56 -4.93
N ILE A 262 -10.68 -13.87 -6.13
CA ILE A 262 -9.95 -13.63 -7.37
C ILE A 262 -9.67 -12.13 -7.54
N LEU A 263 -10.68 -11.26 -7.33
CA LEU A 263 -10.53 -9.81 -7.39
C LEU A 263 -9.56 -9.30 -6.33
N MET A 264 -9.66 -9.79 -5.08
CA MET A 264 -8.73 -9.39 -4.01
C MET A 264 -7.29 -9.72 -4.39
N LYS A 265 -7.04 -10.92 -4.93
CA LYS A 265 -5.72 -11.33 -5.39
C LYS A 265 -5.23 -10.47 -6.55
N PHE A 266 -6.06 -10.28 -7.57
CA PHE A 266 -5.75 -9.44 -8.72
C PHE A 266 -5.39 -8.01 -8.32
N LEU A 267 -6.17 -7.39 -7.43
CA LEU A 267 -5.92 -6.05 -6.95
C LEU A 267 -4.66 -5.97 -6.09
N SER A 268 -4.45 -6.94 -5.19
CA SER A 268 -3.26 -6.98 -4.32
C SER A 268 -1.95 -7.21 -5.09
N ASP A 269 -1.98 -8.00 -6.15
CA ASP A 269 -0.80 -8.25 -7.00
C ASP A 269 -0.39 -7.01 -7.82
N ASN A 270 -1.35 -6.13 -8.14
CA ASN A 270 -1.13 -5.01 -9.04
C ASN A 270 -1.14 -3.63 -8.36
N ILE A 271 -1.67 -3.51 -7.15
CA ILE A 271 -1.80 -2.24 -6.42
C ILE A 271 -0.97 -2.30 -5.13
N LYS A 272 0.04 -1.44 -5.01
CA LYS A 272 0.93 -1.38 -3.83
C LYS A 272 0.31 -0.71 -2.59
N LYS A 273 -0.96 -0.29 -2.67
CA LYS A 273 -1.68 0.36 -1.58
C LYS A 273 -2.70 -0.59 -0.97
N ASP A 274 -3.05 -0.35 0.29
CA ASP A 274 -4.01 -1.19 1.00
C ASP A 274 -5.38 -1.21 0.32
N ILE A 275 -5.83 -2.41 0.01
CA ILE A 275 -7.14 -2.71 -0.56
C ILE A 275 -8.08 -3.13 0.56
N SER A 276 -9.10 -2.31 0.84
CA SER A 276 -10.12 -2.60 1.85
C SER A 276 -11.24 -3.48 1.31
N ALA A 277 -12.04 -4.04 2.21
CA ALA A 277 -13.22 -4.84 1.84
C ALA A 277 -14.19 -4.07 0.94
N VAL A 278 -14.37 -2.75 1.17
CA VAL A 278 -15.24 -1.89 0.35
C VAL A 278 -14.78 -1.91 -1.11
N HIS A 279 -13.47 -1.76 -1.36
CA HIS A 279 -12.92 -1.81 -2.71
C HIS A 279 -13.19 -3.14 -3.42
N ILE A 280 -13.18 -4.25 -2.67
CA ILE A 280 -13.48 -5.59 -3.23
C ILE A 280 -14.99 -5.72 -3.57
N TYR A 281 -15.88 -5.21 -2.69
CA TYR A 281 -17.31 -5.18 -2.97
C TYR A 281 -17.64 -4.30 -4.18
N ASP A 282 -17.02 -3.13 -4.27
CA ASP A 282 -17.19 -2.23 -5.41
C ASP A 282 -16.68 -2.86 -6.71
N ALA A 283 -15.51 -3.51 -6.68
CA ALA A 283 -14.97 -4.25 -7.82
C ALA A 283 -15.89 -5.40 -8.23
N GLU A 284 -16.43 -6.16 -7.28
CA GLU A 284 -17.37 -7.26 -7.57
C GLU A 284 -18.66 -6.75 -8.23
N ASN A 285 -19.16 -5.58 -7.80
CA ASN A 285 -20.36 -4.96 -8.38
C ASN A 285 -20.13 -4.42 -9.80
N THR A 286 -18.89 -4.29 -10.29
CA THR A 286 -18.62 -3.92 -11.68
C THR A 286 -18.66 -5.11 -12.64
N VAL A 287 -18.44 -6.31 -12.15
CA VAL A 287 -18.39 -7.53 -12.99
C VAL A 287 -19.73 -7.73 -13.71
N GLY A 288 -19.69 -7.88 -15.03
CA GLY A 288 -20.86 -7.99 -15.89
C GLY A 288 -21.60 -6.68 -16.14
N THR A 289 -20.97 -5.53 -15.81
CA THR A 289 -21.55 -4.19 -16.06
C THR A 289 -20.57 -3.34 -16.86
N ALA A 290 -21.03 -2.23 -17.45
CA ALA A 290 -20.14 -1.27 -18.14
C ALA A 290 -19.55 -0.21 -17.17
N LYS A 291 -19.68 -0.38 -15.84
CA LYS A 291 -19.24 0.60 -14.84
C LYS A 291 -17.75 0.44 -14.54
N SER A 292 -17.06 1.56 -14.39
CA SER A 292 -15.70 1.59 -13.86
C SER A 292 -15.69 2.18 -12.45
N ILE A 293 -14.68 1.80 -11.65
CA ILE A 293 -14.47 2.35 -10.30
C ILE A 293 -13.05 2.88 -10.14
N THR A 294 -12.91 3.85 -9.25
CA THR A 294 -11.58 4.37 -8.86
C THR A 294 -11.12 3.69 -7.57
N LEU A 295 -9.94 3.13 -7.61
CA LEU A 295 -9.26 2.42 -6.53
C LEU A 295 -8.15 3.29 -5.90
N PRO A 296 -7.60 2.91 -4.74
CA PRO A 296 -6.45 3.60 -4.14
C PRO A 296 -5.29 3.78 -5.12
N GLY A 297 -4.60 4.92 -5.05
CA GLY A 297 -3.49 5.22 -5.95
C GLY A 297 -3.91 5.83 -7.30
N LYS A 298 -5.16 6.33 -7.42
CA LYS A 298 -5.72 6.85 -8.68
C LYS A 298 -5.80 5.79 -9.80
N ILE A 299 -5.93 4.53 -9.41
CA ILE A 299 -6.08 3.41 -10.35
C ILE A 299 -7.56 3.23 -10.66
N ILE A 300 -7.89 2.99 -11.91
CA ILE A 300 -9.25 2.72 -12.39
C ILE A 300 -9.33 1.23 -12.75
N LEU A 301 -10.30 0.53 -12.19
CA LEU A 301 -10.75 -0.76 -12.69
C LEU A 301 -11.83 -0.50 -13.75
N ALA A 302 -11.59 -0.94 -14.97
CA ALA A 302 -12.46 -0.69 -16.13
C ALA A 302 -12.58 -1.94 -17.01
N HIS A 303 -13.53 -1.89 -17.94
CA HIS A 303 -13.79 -2.95 -18.91
C HIS A 303 -13.09 -2.62 -20.23
N LYS A 304 -12.36 -3.56 -20.79
CA LYS A 304 -11.73 -3.44 -22.09
C LYS A 304 -11.62 -4.81 -22.77
N ASP A 305 -12.17 -4.94 -23.97
CA ASP A 305 -12.06 -6.13 -24.81
C ASP A 305 -12.41 -7.44 -24.09
N GLY A 306 -13.51 -7.44 -23.32
CA GLY A 306 -13.97 -8.61 -22.55
C GLY A 306 -13.16 -8.91 -21.28
N SER A 307 -12.27 -8.00 -20.87
CA SER A 307 -11.46 -8.15 -19.68
C SER A 307 -11.64 -6.99 -18.70
N LEU A 308 -11.57 -7.29 -17.41
CA LEU A 308 -11.37 -6.30 -16.36
C LEU A 308 -9.91 -5.90 -16.30
N VAL A 309 -9.62 -4.62 -16.52
CA VAL A 309 -8.26 -4.09 -16.62
C VAL A 309 -8.02 -2.99 -15.60
N LEU A 310 -6.78 -2.86 -15.15
CA LEU A 310 -6.33 -1.74 -14.33
C LEU A 310 -5.63 -0.71 -15.22
N SER A 311 -5.98 0.56 -15.04
CA SER A 311 -5.34 1.69 -15.71
C SER A 311 -5.14 2.83 -14.72
N GLU A 312 -4.10 3.63 -14.91
CA GLU A 312 -3.97 4.86 -14.14
C GLU A 312 -5.04 5.87 -14.57
N LYS A 313 -5.61 6.59 -13.61
CA LYS A 313 -6.52 7.70 -13.89
C LYS A 313 -5.72 8.76 -14.65
N THR A 314 -5.99 8.91 -15.94
CA THR A 314 -5.45 10.02 -16.73
C THR A 314 -5.92 11.33 -16.11
N GLU A 315 -5.01 12.28 -15.91
CA GLU A 315 -5.35 13.60 -15.41
C GLU A 315 -6.40 14.23 -16.34
N GLU A 316 -7.51 14.66 -15.79
CA GLU A 316 -8.48 15.46 -16.51
C GLU A 316 -7.91 16.87 -16.66
N TYR A 317 -7.44 17.17 -17.87
CA TYR A 317 -7.02 18.52 -18.21
C TYR A 317 -8.25 19.38 -18.49
N LEU A 318 -8.38 20.50 -17.76
CA LEU A 318 -9.49 21.42 -17.92
C LEU A 318 -9.17 22.51 -18.97
N PRO A 319 -10.15 22.95 -19.78
CA PRO A 319 -9.97 24.06 -20.67
C PRO A 319 -9.56 25.32 -19.92
N PHE A 320 -8.67 26.10 -20.50
CA PHE A 320 -8.18 27.34 -19.92
C PHE A 320 -8.22 28.49 -20.93
N SER A 321 -8.17 29.73 -20.41
CA SER A 321 -7.98 30.95 -21.20
C SER A 321 -7.37 32.04 -20.32
N VAL A 322 -6.22 32.55 -20.75
CA VAL A 322 -5.46 33.64 -20.07
C VAL A 322 -5.20 34.74 -21.07
N THR A 323 -5.54 35.97 -20.74
CA THR A 323 -5.27 37.15 -21.59
C THR A 323 -3.95 37.82 -21.18
N PHE A 324 -3.23 38.35 -22.17
CA PHE A 324 -1.97 39.04 -21.95
C PHE A 324 -1.76 40.19 -22.95
N ASN A 325 -0.99 41.19 -22.54
CA ASN A 325 -0.58 42.28 -23.41
C ASN A 325 0.64 41.90 -24.25
N VAL A 326 0.74 42.40 -25.48
CA VAL A 326 1.89 42.20 -26.35
C VAL A 326 3.08 43.01 -25.82
N LYS A 327 3.91 42.37 -25.00
CA LYS A 327 5.15 42.90 -24.43
C LYS A 327 6.17 41.78 -24.20
N ASP A 328 7.45 42.16 -24.13
CA ASP A 328 8.47 41.18 -23.69
C ASP A 328 8.16 40.61 -22.32
N GLY A 329 8.28 39.28 -22.21
CA GLY A 329 8.04 38.61 -20.94
C GLY A 329 7.62 37.16 -21.07
N ILE A 330 7.22 36.62 -19.92
CA ILE A 330 6.71 35.25 -19.81
C ILE A 330 5.22 35.30 -19.49
N VAL A 331 4.43 34.55 -20.21
CA VAL A 331 3.00 34.35 -19.97
C VAL A 331 2.81 32.96 -19.39
N GLU A 332 2.34 32.88 -18.16
CA GLU A 332 2.04 31.63 -17.47
C GLU A 332 0.59 31.19 -17.76
N TYR A 333 0.40 29.91 -18.00
CA TYR A 333 -0.91 29.30 -18.16
C TYR A 333 -0.91 27.94 -17.42
N PRO A 334 -2.06 27.30 -17.15
CA PRO A 334 -2.14 26.13 -16.27
C PRO A 334 -1.23 24.95 -16.63
N TYR A 335 -0.80 24.84 -17.87
CA TYR A 335 -0.03 23.69 -18.35
C TYR A 335 1.38 24.06 -18.84
N GLY A 336 1.83 25.30 -18.62
CA GLY A 336 3.18 25.72 -19.03
C GLY A 336 3.36 27.23 -19.08
N LYS A 337 4.40 27.65 -19.80
CA LYS A 337 4.77 29.06 -19.94
C LYS A 337 5.10 29.34 -21.42
N LEU A 338 4.71 30.53 -21.89
CA LEU A 338 5.11 31.06 -23.18
C LEU A 338 6.08 32.21 -22.99
N LYS A 339 7.17 32.23 -23.71
CA LYS A 339 8.08 33.36 -23.82
C LYS A 339 7.68 34.20 -25.03
N ILE A 340 7.44 35.48 -24.78
CA ILE A 340 7.15 36.49 -25.81
C ILE A 340 8.36 37.40 -25.90
N GLN A 341 8.89 37.58 -27.10
CA GLN A 341 10.01 38.51 -27.38
C GLN A 341 9.67 39.39 -28.54
N ILE A 342 9.90 40.71 -28.40
CA ILE A 342 9.63 41.72 -29.46
C ILE A 342 10.89 41.98 -30.25
N PHE A 343 10.74 42.06 -31.57
CA PHE A 343 11.80 42.31 -32.53
C PHE A 343 11.37 43.37 -33.53
N THR A 344 12.36 43.96 -34.21
CA THR A 344 12.17 44.91 -35.30
C THR A 344 12.57 44.31 -36.64
N GLN A 345 12.21 44.98 -37.73
CA GLN A 345 12.53 44.53 -39.08
C GLN A 345 14.03 44.24 -39.30
N LYS A 346 14.91 44.97 -38.61
CA LYS A 346 16.38 44.77 -38.70
C LYS A 346 16.82 43.40 -38.22
N ASP A 347 16.08 42.83 -37.28
CA ASP A 347 16.41 41.55 -36.66
C ASP A 347 16.03 40.33 -37.51
N LEU A 348 15.16 40.52 -38.54
CA LEU A 348 14.68 39.46 -39.41
C LEU A 348 15.79 38.70 -40.14
N GLN A 349 16.90 39.39 -40.51
CA GLN A 349 18.02 38.79 -41.23
C GLN A 349 18.86 37.85 -40.40
N ASN A 350 18.78 37.97 -39.05
CA ASN A 350 19.59 37.22 -38.10
C ASN A 350 18.84 36.01 -37.51
N LEU A 351 17.57 35.80 -37.89
CA LEU A 351 16.75 34.73 -37.31
C LEU A 351 16.85 33.42 -38.11
N ASN A 352 16.97 32.34 -37.40
CA ASN A 352 16.90 31.02 -38.01
C ASN A 352 15.45 30.65 -38.43
N LYS A 353 15.30 29.67 -39.28
CA LYS A 353 14.01 29.25 -39.85
C LYS A 353 12.98 28.83 -38.77
N VAL A 354 13.44 28.25 -37.67
CA VAL A 354 12.57 27.77 -36.57
C VAL A 354 11.95 28.96 -35.83
N LEU A 355 12.72 30.02 -35.60
CA LEU A 355 12.23 31.25 -34.99
C LEU A 355 11.28 32.01 -35.90
N LEU A 356 11.57 32.03 -37.22
CA LEU A 356 10.70 32.64 -38.22
C LEU A 356 9.33 31.92 -38.34
N ASP A 357 9.28 30.62 -38.14
CA ASP A 357 8.02 29.89 -38.14
C ASP A 357 7.12 30.26 -36.91
N ASN A 358 7.68 30.85 -35.87
CA ASN A 358 7.00 31.31 -34.68
C ASN A 358 6.88 32.85 -34.57
N ALA A 359 7.26 33.55 -35.63
CA ALA A 359 7.20 35.01 -35.70
C ALA A 359 5.81 35.50 -36.14
N VAL A 360 5.24 36.42 -35.37
CA VAL A 360 3.90 36.99 -35.54
C VAL A 360 4.05 38.51 -35.79
N ASP A 361 3.48 38.99 -36.87
CA ASP A 361 3.46 40.41 -37.25
C ASP A 361 2.59 41.21 -36.26
N CYS A 362 3.17 42.20 -35.59
CA CYS A 362 2.45 43.06 -34.63
C CYS A 362 1.38 43.93 -35.27
N ASP A 363 1.53 44.33 -36.55
CA ASP A 363 0.57 45.15 -37.25
C ASP A 363 -0.72 44.37 -37.66
N LYS A 364 -0.66 43.03 -37.58
CA LYS A 364 -1.77 42.13 -37.93
C LYS A 364 -2.54 41.62 -36.69
N ILE A 365 -2.10 41.95 -35.47
CA ILE A 365 -2.70 41.52 -34.21
C ILE A 365 -3.10 42.68 -33.38
N GLY A 366 -4.01 42.46 -32.42
CA GLY A 366 -4.34 43.49 -31.41
C GLY A 366 -3.27 43.55 -30.28
N ASN A 367 -3.33 44.63 -29.50
CA ASN A 367 -2.44 44.81 -28.34
C ASN A 367 -2.67 43.79 -27.21
N VAL A 368 -3.82 43.12 -27.21
CA VAL A 368 -4.18 42.09 -26.24
C VAL A 368 -4.43 40.78 -27.00
N LEU A 369 -3.74 39.74 -26.57
CA LEU A 369 -3.89 38.38 -27.04
C LEU A 369 -4.42 37.48 -25.92
N SER A 370 -4.93 36.30 -26.31
CA SER A 370 -5.25 35.27 -25.33
C SER A 370 -4.50 33.97 -25.66
N VAL A 371 -3.96 33.32 -24.63
CA VAL A 371 -3.50 31.93 -24.68
C VAL A 371 -4.57 31.04 -24.06
N ARG A 372 -5.04 30.07 -24.81
CA ARG A 372 -6.18 29.24 -24.40
C ARG A 372 -6.11 27.82 -24.95
N SER A 373 -6.93 26.93 -24.38
CA SER A 373 -7.24 25.65 -25.01
C SER A 373 -7.95 25.86 -26.36
N ARG A 374 -7.82 24.86 -27.26
CA ARG A 374 -8.57 24.88 -28.50
C ARG A 374 -10.08 24.95 -28.25
N LYS A 375 -10.80 25.70 -29.13
CA LYS A 375 -12.27 25.71 -29.19
C LYS A 375 -12.77 24.87 -30.38
N GLU A 376 -14.02 24.48 -30.33
CA GLU A 376 -14.68 23.85 -31.47
C GLU A 376 -14.75 24.86 -32.63
N GLY A 377 -14.42 24.42 -33.83
CA GLY A 377 -14.42 25.30 -35.01
C GLY A 377 -13.12 26.08 -35.26
N ASP A 378 -12.15 26.09 -34.32
CA ASP A 378 -10.86 26.77 -34.54
C ASP A 378 -10.21 26.31 -35.83
N LYS A 379 -9.87 27.28 -36.69
CA LYS A 379 -9.21 27.09 -38.00
C LYS A 379 -7.77 27.58 -37.95
N PHE A 380 -6.88 26.84 -38.58
CA PHE A 380 -5.47 27.18 -38.67
C PHE A 380 -4.96 26.97 -40.11
N SER A 381 -4.26 27.96 -40.64
CA SER A 381 -3.65 27.92 -41.96
C SER A 381 -2.15 27.88 -41.83
N SER A 382 -1.54 26.71 -42.01
CA SER A 382 -0.07 26.59 -41.98
C SER A 382 0.56 27.20 -43.22
N ALA A 383 1.65 27.94 -43.05
CA ALA A 383 2.41 28.50 -44.18
C ALA A 383 3.06 27.44 -45.08
N ARG A 384 3.30 26.26 -44.57
CA ARG A 384 3.88 25.13 -45.34
C ARG A 384 2.85 24.44 -46.23
N ARG A 385 1.54 24.62 -45.98
CA ARG A 385 0.44 23.98 -46.72
C ARG A 385 -0.64 25.03 -46.95
N LYS A 386 -0.91 25.39 -48.22
CA LYS A 386 -1.91 26.42 -48.60
C LYS A 386 -3.37 26.11 -48.19
N ASN A 387 -3.63 25.09 -47.40
CA ASN A 387 -4.97 24.67 -46.99
C ASN A 387 -5.25 24.97 -45.51
N THR A 388 -6.37 25.65 -45.29
CA THR A 388 -6.89 25.86 -43.91
C THR A 388 -7.52 24.57 -43.39
N LYS A 389 -7.14 24.16 -42.19
CA LYS A 389 -7.68 22.98 -41.49
C LYS A 389 -8.22 23.36 -40.13
N THR A 390 -9.17 22.58 -39.60
CA THR A 390 -9.55 22.70 -38.18
C THR A 390 -8.45 22.17 -37.28
N LEU A 391 -8.27 22.77 -36.09
CA LEU A 391 -7.30 22.29 -35.11
C LEU A 391 -7.56 20.83 -34.72
N LYS A 392 -8.83 20.40 -34.71
CA LYS A 392 -9.21 18.99 -34.47
C LYS A 392 -8.52 18.06 -35.50
N LYS A 393 -8.56 18.43 -36.78
CA LYS A 393 -7.96 17.65 -37.87
C LYS A 393 -6.43 17.66 -37.80
N LEU A 394 -5.83 18.81 -37.47
CA LEU A 394 -4.38 18.95 -37.28
C LEU A 394 -3.85 18.08 -36.15
N PHE A 395 -4.54 18.10 -35.01
CA PHE A 395 -4.15 17.28 -33.82
C PHE A 395 -4.32 15.77 -34.10
N ASN A 396 -5.34 15.38 -34.91
CA ASN A 396 -5.49 13.99 -35.32
C ASN A 396 -4.33 13.55 -36.22
N GLU A 397 -3.95 14.37 -37.21
CA GLU A 397 -2.83 14.11 -38.14
C GLU A 397 -1.49 14.01 -37.37
N ALA A 398 -1.31 14.83 -36.36
CA ALA A 398 -0.14 14.82 -35.49
C ALA A 398 -0.20 13.69 -34.43
N LYS A 399 -1.24 12.83 -34.42
CA LYS A 399 -1.46 11.72 -33.48
C LYS A 399 -1.43 12.14 -32.00
N ILE A 400 -1.87 13.37 -31.69
CA ILE A 400 -1.89 13.87 -30.33
C ILE A 400 -3.05 13.21 -29.58
N PRO A 401 -2.81 12.56 -28.40
CA PRO A 401 -3.84 11.92 -27.61
C PRO A 401 -4.94 12.90 -27.19
N GLN A 402 -6.20 12.48 -27.21
CA GLN A 402 -7.35 13.36 -26.97
C GLN A 402 -7.27 14.13 -25.63
N PRO A 403 -6.87 13.55 -24.49
CA PRO A 403 -6.74 14.28 -23.23
C PRO A 403 -5.70 15.42 -23.30
N LYS A 404 -4.55 15.19 -23.95
CA LYS A 404 -3.46 16.18 -24.05
C LYS A 404 -3.77 17.37 -24.97
N ARG A 405 -4.82 17.29 -25.82
CA ARG A 405 -5.17 18.38 -26.75
C ARG A 405 -5.66 19.64 -26.05
N VAL A 406 -6.18 19.50 -24.84
CA VAL A 406 -6.65 20.62 -24.03
C VAL A 406 -5.48 21.45 -23.48
N CYS A 407 -4.33 20.81 -23.25
CA CYS A 407 -3.13 21.44 -22.70
C CYS A 407 -2.33 22.24 -23.74
N ILE A 408 -2.53 21.98 -25.07
CA ILE A 408 -1.78 22.66 -26.11
C ILE A 408 -2.20 24.12 -26.20
N PRO A 409 -1.28 25.08 -25.96
CA PRO A 409 -1.62 26.48 -26.01
C PRO A 409 -1.90 26.94 -27.43
N VAL A 410 -3.03 27.58 -27.59
CA VAL A 410 -3.48 28.28 -28.77
C VAL A 410 -3.48 29.78 -28.50
N VAL A 411 -2.63 30.54 -29.13
CA VAL A 411 -2.64 32.01 -29.06
C VAL A 411 -3.62 32.55 -30.07
N SER A 412 -4.54 33.42 -29.63
CA SER A 412 -5.55 34.03 -30.50
C SER A 412 -5.65 35.55 -30.29
N SER A 413 -6.01 36.24 -31.41
CA SER A 413 -6.39 37.65 -31.45
C SER A 413 -7.89 37.71 -31.78
N GLY A 414 -8.71 38.04 -30.74
CA GLY A 414 -10.15 37.83 -30.83
C GLY A 414 -10.48 36.35 -31.09
N GLU A 415 -11.26 36.09 -32.15
CA GLU A 415 -11.64 34.73 -32.53
C GLU A 415 -10.64 34.02 -33.46
N LYS A 416 -9.68 34.75 -33.98
CA LYS A 416 -8.70 34.19 -34.94
C LYS A 416 -7.53 33.54 -34.26
N THR A 417 -7.15 32.34 -34.73
CA THR A 417 -5.97 31.61 -34.22
C THR A 417 -4.70 32.21 -34.85
N VAL A 418 -3.85 32.78 -34.02
CA VAL A 418 -2.58 33.43 -34.38
C VAL A 418 -1.43 32.44 -34.42
N TRP A 419 -1.28 31.66 -33.35
CA TRP A 419 -0.17 30.73 -33.15
C TRP A 419 -0.62 29.50 -32.41
N VAL A 420 -0.01 28.36 -32.68
CA VAL A 420 -0.27 27.08 -32.00
C VAL A 420 1.05 26.39 -31.72
N GLU A 421 1.26 25.91 -30.50
CA GLU A 421 2.46 25.18 -30.12
C GLU A 421 2.66 23.92 -30.96
N GLY A 422 3.90 23.75 -31.48
CA GLY A 422 4.25 22.66 -32.41
C GLY A 422 3.82 22.86 -33.84
N PHE A 423 3.00 23.89 -34.13
CA PHE A 423 2.54 24.20 -35.51
C PHE A 423 2.97 25.57 -36.00
N GLY A 424 3.37 26.48 -35.07
CA GLY A 424 3.88 27.82 -35.37
C GLY A 424 2.79 28.84 -35.67
N THR A 425 3.13 29.89 -36.41
CA THR A 425 2.28 31.03 -36.73
C THR A 425 1.36 30.73 -37.93
N SER A 426 0.08 31.09 -37.80
CA SER A 426 -0.90 31.03 -38.92
C SER A 426 -0.48 31.94 -40.03
N SER A 427 -0.68 31.52 -41.30
CA SER A 427 -0.23 32.22 -42.51
C SER A 427 -0.70 33.68 -42.58
N GLU A 428 -1.89 33.99 -42.05
CA GLU A 428 -2.47 35.34 -42.02
C GLU A 428 -1.63 36.33 -41.17
N PHE A 429 -1.00 35.82 -40.11
CA PHE A 429 -0.29 36.63 -39.10
C PHE A 429 1.24 36.58 -39.25
N ARG A 430 1.75 35.95 -40.29
CA ARG A 430 3.19 35.87 -40.51
C ARG A 430 3.81 37.23 -40.89
N VAL A 431 5.07 37.33 -40.53
CA VAL A 431 5.95 38.42 -40.97
C VAL A 431 6.14 38.41 -42.52
N ASP A 432 6.15 39.61 -43.10
CA ASP A 432 6.42 39.82 -44.51
C ASP A 432 7.38 41.02 -44.74
N LYS A 433 7.59 41.43 -46.00
CA LYS A 433 8.51 42.51 -46.33
C LYS A 433 8.08 43.87 -45.77
N GLY A 434 6.80 44.04 -45.39
CA GLY A 434 6.24 45.28 -44.86
C GLY A 434 6.24 45.30 -43.34
N THR A 435 6.53 44.20 -42.63
CA THR A 435 6.50 44.09 -41.19
C THR A 435 7.55 44.99 -40.53
N ARG A 436 7.12 45.93 -39.68
CA ARG A 436 8.00 46.85 -38.95
C ARG A 436 8.41 46.27 -37.60
N ARG A 437 7.48 45.64 -36.88
CA ARG A 437 7.65 45.04 -35.57
C ARG A 437 6.93 43.71 -35.50
N PHE A 438 7.56 42.74 -34.86
CA PHE A 438 6.98 41.40 -34.68
C PHE A 438 7.35 40.80 -33.33
N ILE A 439 6.59 39.81 -32.91
CA ILE A 439 6.88 39.00 -31.71
C ILE A 439 7.26 37.58 -32.13
N ILE A 440 8.13 36.97 -31.35
CA ILE A 440 8.38 35.51 -31.38
C ILE A 440 7.74 34.89 -30.15
N ILE A 441 6.92 33.88 -30.40
CA ILE A 441 6.24 33.10 -29.32
C ILE A 441 6.94 31.75 -29.25
N THR A 442 7.44 31.41 -28.06
CA THR A 442 8.12 30.14 -27.77
C THR A 442 7.54 29.48 -26.53
N GLY A 443 7.13 28.23 -26.65
CA GLY A 443 6.76 27.42 -25.50
C GLY A 443 8.01 27.12 -24.66
N LEU A 444 7.96 27.41 -23.37
CA LEU A 444 8.93 26.95 -22.41
C LEU A 444 8.37 25.65 -21.81
N THR A 445 8.76 24.51 -22.39
CA THR A 445 8.49 23.21 -21.77
C THR A 445 9.32 23.14 -20.50
N GLY A 446 8.68 23.04 -19.35
CA GLY A 446 9.36 22.66 -18.13
C GLY A 446 9.95 21.26 -18.34
N GLU A 447 11.27 21.13 -18.19
CA GLU A 447 11.88 19.84 -17.94
C GLU A 447 11.30 19.31 -16.64
N ASN A 448 10.54 18.19 -16.71
CA ASN A 448 10.25 17.30 -15.59
C ASN A 448 11.18 16.10 -15.69
#